data_d97dbeba132493c93aafe119bd52cf36
#
_entry.id   d97dbeba132493c93aafe119bd52cf36
#
_cell.length_a   1.000
_cell.length_b   1.000
_cell.length_c   1.000
_cell.angle_alpha   90.00
_cell.angle_beta   90.00
_cell.angle_gamma   90.00
#
_symmetry.space_group_name_H-M   'P 1'
#
loop_
_entity.id
_entity.type
_entity.pdbx_description
1 polymer ?
#
loop_
_entity_poly.entity_id
_entity_poly.type
_entity_poly.pdbx_seq_one_letter_code
_entity_poly.pdbx_strand_id
1 'polypeptide(L)'
;MAHADADAGDLPPPPAKKKKSPTEEEAEKRRKKLTPGSLMKGLIRSGGGDATPAEGDQVIVHCTTRTIDGIIVNSTRREHGGKGVPLRFVLGKSKMILGFAEGFPTMLMGEIAMFKMKPQIHYAEEDCPVTAPDGFPKDDELQFEIEMLDFFKAKIVAEDLGVVKKIIDEGKGWETPREPYEVTAR
;
A
#
# COMPACT_ATOMS: atom_id res chain seq x y z
N MET A 1 45.39 -8.55 51.73
CA MET A 1 45.32 -7.62 50.57
C MET A 1 44.68 -8.39 49.43
N ALA A 2 43.42 -8.21 49.20
CA ALA A 2 42.69 -8.86 48.13
C ALA A 2 42.43 -7.83 47.03
N HIS A 3 42.98 -8.06 45.84
CA HIS A 3 42.69 -7.28 44.63
C HIS A 3 41.43 -7.89 44.00
N ALA A 4 40.38 -7.11 43.89
CA ALA A 4 39.21 -7.41 43.12
C ALA A 4 39.44 -6.95 41.66
N ASP A 5 39.60 -7.87 40.74
CA ASP A 5 39.58 -7.60 39.32
C ASP A 5 38.11 -7.40 38.88
N ALA A 6 37.81 -6.17 38.43
CA ALA A 6 36.51 -5.82 37.84
C ALA A 6 36.46 -6.35 36.39
N ASP A 7 35.64 -7.37 36.19
CA ASP A 7 35.25 -7.89 34.86
C ASP A 7 34.45 -6.80 34.12
N ALA A 8 35.09 -6.15 33.14
CA ALA A 8 34.45 -5.24 32.22
C ALA A 8 33.69 -6.04 31.18
N GLY A 9 32.39 -6.27 31.46
CA GLY A 9 31.48 -6.94 30.53
C GLY A 9 31.48 -6.27 29.15
N ASP A 10 31.93 -7.04 28.16
CA ASP A 10 31.89 -6.72 26.75
C ASP A 10 30.42 -6.60 26.27
N LEU A 11 29.95 -5.37 26.14
CA LEU A 11 28.63 -5.08 25.57
C LEU A 11 28.67 -5.35 24.08
N PRO A 12 27.72 -6.14 23.52
CA PRO A 12 27.68 -6.39 22.09
C PRO A 12 27.54 -5.07 21.32
N PRO A 13 28.23 -4.93 20.17
CA PRO A 13 28.14 -3.72 19.37
C PRO A 13 26.70 -3.46 18.91
N PRO A 14 26.25 -2.19 18.82
CA PRO A 14 24.91 -1.87 18.37
C PRO A 14 24.67 -2.43 16.97
N PRO A 15 23.43 -2.91 16.67
CA PRO A 15 23.14 -3.53 15.38
C PRO A 15 23.43 -2.53 14.25
N ALA A 16 24.24 -2.97 13.29
CA ALA A 16 24.59 -2.19 12.11
C ALA A 16 23.29 -1.76 11.39
N LYS A 17 23.14 -0.46 11.16
CA LYS A 17 22.02 0.10 10.39
C LYS A 17 22.02 -0.55 9.00
N LYS A 18 21.01 -1.38 8.71
CA LYS A 18 20.81 -1.97 7.38
C LYS A 18 20.69 -0.81 6.39
N LYS A 19 21.49 -0.84 5.32
CA LYS A 19 21.33 0.12 4.21
C LYS A 19 19.94 -0.08 3.62
N LYS A 20 19.17 0.98 3.53
CA LYS A 20 17.82 0.98 2.92
C LYS A 20 17.96 0.65 1.43
N SER A 21 16.97 -0.04 0.87
CA SER A 21 16.91 -0.25 -0.57
C SER A 21 16.65 1.07 -1.30
N PRO A 22 17.05 1.23 -2.58
CA PRO A 22 16.73 2.44 -3.35
C PRO A 22 15.25 2.81 -3.34
N THR A 23 14.38 1.81 -3.36
CA THR A 23 12.91 1.99 -3.30
C THR A 23 12.44 2.54 -1.95
N GLU A 24 13.07 2.11 -0.83
CA GLU A 24 12.75 2.63 0.51
C GLU A 24 13.23 4.06 0.69
N GLU A 25 14.39 4.42 0.10
CA GLU A 25 14.91 5.79 0.13
C GLU A 25 14.01 6.76 -0.67
N GLU A 26 13.53 6.34 -1.85
CA GLU A 26 12.57 7.11 -2.64
C GLU A 26 11.24 7.30 -1.91
N ALA A 27 10.70 6.25 -1.32
CA ALA A 27 9.47 6.33 -0.52
C ALA A 27 9.62 7.29 0.66
N GLU A 28 10.73 7.24 1.38
CA GLU A 28 11.01 8.16 2.49
C GLU A 28 11.18 9.60 2.02
N LYS A 29 11.83 9.82 0.86
CA LYS A 29 11.97 11.15 0.24
C LYS A 29 10.60 11.74 -0.11
N ARG A 30 9.69 10.92 -0.68
CA ARG A 30 8.31 11.34 -0.99
C ARG A 30 7.54 11.68 0.29
N ARG A 31 7.62 10.85 1.35
CA ARG A 31 6.98 11.10 2.65
C ARG A 31 7.41 12.42 3.29
N LYS A 32 8.66 12.83 3.12
CA LYS A 32 9.15 14.14 3.61
C LYS A 32 8.46 15.33 2.96
N LYS A 33 7.81 15.15 1.80
CA LYS A 33 7.00 16.18 1.12
C LYS A 33 5.58 16.33 1.70
N LEU A 34 5.16 15.43 2.60
CA LEU A 34 3.84 15.54 3.26
C LEU A 34 3.82 16.75 4.20
N THR A 35 2.96 17.67 3.91
CA THR A 35 2.68 18.82 4.79
C THR A 35 1.43 18.54 5.63
N PRO A 36 1.34 19.08 6.87
CA PRO A 36 0.13 18.95 7.67
C PRO A 36 -1.13 19.38 6.90
N GLY A 37 -2.18 18.56 6.94
CA GLY A 37 -3.45 18.81 6.23
C GLY A 37 -3.43 18.56 4.73
N SER A 38 -2.34 18.02 4.14
CA SER A 38 -2.33 17.60 2.74
C SER A 38 -3.12 16.32 2.49
N LEU A 39 -3.18 15.44 3.50
CA LEU A 39 -3.99 14.22 3.54
C LEU A 39 -4.89 14.25 4.77
N MET A 40 -6.21 14.21 4.55
CA MET A 40 -7.20 14.16 5.62
C MET A 40 -8.11 12.95 5.39
N LYS A 41 -8.35 12.17 6.45
CA LYS A 41 -9.22 10.98 6.42
C LYS A 41 -10.49 11.24 7.19
N GLY A 42 -11.64 11.04 6.55
CA GLY A 42 -12.96 11.02 7.18
C GLY A 42 -13.54 9.61 7.10
N LEU A 43 -13.95 9.03 8.21
CA LEU A 43 -14.57 7.72 8.25
C LEU A 43 -16.04 7.81 7.78
N ILE A 44 -16.43 6.98 6.80
CA ILE A 44 -17.82 6.85 6.31
C ILE A 44 -18.44 5.59 6.93
N ARG A 45 -17.77 4.46 6.88
CA ARG A 45 -18.19 3.17 7.46
C ARG A 45 -17.01 2.49 8.11
N SER A 46 -17.17 2.07 9.34
CA SER A 46 -16.14 1.31 10.06
C SER A 46 -15.90 -0.04 9.40
N GLY A 47 -14.65 -0.45 9.36
CA GLY A 47 -14.26 -1.80 9.00
C GLY A 47 -14.37 -2.77 10.18
N GLY A 48 -13.96 -4.01 9.94
CA GLY A 48 -13.90 -5.07 10.93
C GLY A 48 -12.46 -5.42 11.32
N GLY A 49 -12.30 -5.96 12.52
CA GLY A 49 -10.99 -6.35 13.06
C GLY A 49 -10.15 -5.14 13.51
N ASP A 50 -8.91 -5.42 13.83
CA ASP A 50 -7.90 -4.45 14.31
C ASP A 50 -6.63 -4.43 13.42
N ALA A 51 -6.57 -5.32 12.43
CA ALA A 51 -5.44 -5.41 11.51
C ALA A 51 -5.57 -4.37 10.37
N THR A 52 -4.47 -3.72 10.05
CA THR A 52 -4.31 -2.81 8.92
C THR A 52 -3.27 -3.35 7.94
N PRO A 53 -3.35 -3.00 6.64
CA PRO A 53 -2.37 -3.44 5.67
C PRO A 53 -0.96 -2.93 6.00
N ALA A 54 0.03 -3.78 5.81
CA ALA A 54 1.45 -3.48 6.00
C ALA A 54 2.22 -3.55 4.68
N GLU A 55 3.46 -3.09 4.68
CA GLU A 55 4.35 -3.22 3.53
C GLU A 55 4.50 -4.69 3.08
N GLY A 56 4.38 -4.90 1.78
CA GLY A 56 4.36 -6.23 1.16
C GLY A 56 2.98 -6.89 1.12
N ASP A 57 1.94 -6.27 1.69
CA ASP A 57 0.57 -6.76 1.53
C ASP A 57 -0.02 -6.28 0.21
N GLN A 58 -0.85 -7.14 -0.42
CA GLN A 58 -1.71 -6.72 -1.50
C GLN A 58 -3.02 -6.19 -0.91
N VAL A 59 -3.38 -4.96 -1.28
CA VAL A 59 -4.67 -4.36 -0.99
C VAL A 59 -5.58 -4.42 -2.22
N ILE A 60 -6.86 -4.62 -1.97
CA ILE A 60 -7.92 -4.68 -3.00
C ILE A 60 -8.96 -3.64 -2.60
N VAL A 61 -9.16 -2.62 -3.44
CA VAL A 61 -10.01 -1.49 -3.11
C VAL A 61 -10.93 -1.08 -4.25
N HIS A 62 -12.12 -0.59 -3.92
CA HIS A 62 -12.85 0.30 -4.80
C HIS A 62 -12.51 1.75 -4.48
N CYS A 63 -12.44 2.57 -5.53
CA CYS A 63 -12.17 3.99 -5.39
C CYS A 63 -13.10 4.81 -6.28
N THR A 64 -13.67 5.87 -5.71
CA THR A 64 -14.42 6.90 -6.43
C THR A 64 -13.82 8.25 -6.12
N THR A 65 -13.37 8.96 -7.13
CA THR A 65 -12.75 10.29 -7.00
C THR A 65 -13.76 11.37 -7.35
N ARG A 66 -13.85 12.39 -6.51
CA ARG A 66 -14.76 13.54 -6.68
C ARG A 66 -13.99 14.84 -6.52
N THR A 67 -14.49 15.88 -7.18
CA THR A 67 -14.13 17.28 -6.84
C THR A 67 -14.67 17.63 -5.46
N ILE A 68 -14.21 18.76 -4.90
CA ILE A 68 -14.75 19.28 -3.64
C ILE A 68 -16.26 19.59 -3.73
N ASP A 69 -16.75 19.94 -4.92
CA ASP A 69 -18.19 20.19 -5.18
C ASP A 69 -18.98 18.88 -5.36
N GLY A 70 -18.35 17.71 -5.23
CA GLY A 70 -19.00 16.40 -5.28
C GLY A 70 -19.15 15.81 -6.69
N ILE A 71 -18.59 16.45 -7.72
CA ILE A 71 -18.64 15.94 -9.11
C ILE A 71 -17.71 14.72 -9.21
N ILE A 72 -18.23 13.60 -9.69
CA ILE A 72 -17.45 12.39 -9.90
C ILE A 72 -16.55 12.58 -11.13
N VAL A 73 -15.25 12.43 -10.94
CA VAL A 73 -14.24 12.56 -12.02
C VAL A 73 -13.68 11.21 -12.45
N ASN A 74 -13.70 10.23 -11.56
CA ASN A 74 -13.28 8.85 -11.86
C ASN A 74 -13.86 7.88 -10.83
N SER A 75 -14.14 6.65 -11.27
CA SER A 75 -14.60 5.59 -10.37
C SER A 75 -14.25 4.20 -10.89
N THR A 76 -14.04 3.27 -9.98
CA THR A 76 -13.97 1.83 -10.30
C THR A 76 -15.35 1.17 -10.28
N ARG A 77 -16.35 1.82 -9.66
CA ARG A 77 -17.70 1.28 -9.48
C ARG A 77 -18.58 1.50 -10.70
N ARG A 78 -19.40 0.50 -11.06
CA ARG A 78 -20.30 0.57 -12.23
C ARG A 78 -21.36 1.66 -12.10
N GLU A 79 -21.90 1.85 -10.90
CA GLU A 79 -22.90 2.86 -10.59
C GLU A 79 -22.40 4.29 -10.80
N HIS A 80 -21.09 4.45 -10.90
CA HIS A 80 -20.42 5.74 -11.13
C HIS A 80 -19.62 5.79 -12.45
N GLY A 81 -20.00 4.94 -13.41
CA GLY A 81 -19.37 4.92 -14.74
C GLY A 81 -18.08 4.10 -14.84
N GLY A 82 -17.68 3.40 -13.79
CA GLY A 82 -16.52 2.52 -13.78
C GLY A 82 -16.83 1.13 -14.35
N LYS A 83 -15.78 0.32 -14.48
CA LYS A 83 -15.87 -1.07 -15.00
C LYS A 83 -16.36 -2.08 -13.96
N GLY A 84 -16.47 -1.71 -12.68
CA GLY A 84 -16.80 -2.63 -11.58
C GLY A 84 -15.64 -3.53 -11.16
N VAL A 85 -14.41 -3.21 -11.59
CA VAL A 85 -13.21 -3.98 -11.26
C VAL A 85 -12.44 -3.21 -10.19
N PRO A 86 -12.17 -3.83 -9.02
CA PRO A 86 -11.40 -3.18 -7.97
C PRO A 86 -9.93 -3.01 -8.38
N LEU A 87 -9.31 -1.98 -7.83
CA LEU A 87 -7.88 -1.76 -7.93
C LEU A 87 -7.13 -2.72 -7.01
N ARG A 88 -5.93 -3.12 -7.41
CA ARG A 88 -5.04 -3.99 -6.64
C ARG A 88 -3.66 -3.37 -6.60
N PHE A 89 -3.12 -3.23 -5.39
CA PHE A 89 -1.77 -2.69 -5.17
C PHE A 89 -1.03 -3.57 -4.17
N VAL A 90 0.26 -3.77 -4.38
CA VAL A 90 1.16 -4.33 -3.38
C VAL A 90 1.89 -3.17 -2.72
N LEU A 91 1.68 -2.98 -1.42
CA LEU A 91 2.27 -1.87 -0.67
C LEU A 91 3.80 -1.96 -0.68
N GLY A 92 4.46 -0.83 -0.95
CA GLY A 92 5.91 -0.74 -1.10
C GLY A 92 6.48 -1.28 -2.43
N LYS A 93 5.63 -1.82 -3.34
CA LYS A 93 6.06 -2.37 -4.64
C LYS A 93 5.31 -1.77 -5.83
N SER A 94 3.98 -1.67 -5.75
CA SER A 94 3.18 -1.09 -6.83
C SER A 94 3.39 0.41 -6.94
N LYS A 95 3.41 0.92 -8.16
CA LYS A 95 3.37 2.37 -8.42
C LYS A 95 1.99 2.90 -8.04
N MET A 96 1.93 3.93 -7.22
CA MET A 96 0.69 4.58 -6.77
C MET A 96 0.96 6.02 -6.33
N ILE A 97 -0.11 6.82 -6.25
CA ILE A 97 -0.03 8.18 -5.70
C ILE A 97 0.34 8.13 -4.22
N LEU A 98 1.01 9.19 -3.72
CA LEU A 98 1.48 9.26 -2.34
C LEU A 98 0.32 9.16 -1.34
N GLY A 99 -0.82 9.79 -1.63
CA GLY A 99 -2.01 9.72 -0.79
C GLY A 99 -2.53 8.29 -0.57
N PHE A 100 -2.41 7.39 -1.56
CA PHE A 100 -2.75 5.98 -1.40
C PHE A 100 -1.71 5.22 -0.56
N ALA A 101 -0.43 5.46 -0.83
CA ALA A 101 0.65 4.82 -0.08
C ALA A 101 0.57 5.12 1.43
N GLU A 102 0.14 6.32 1.80
CA GLU A 102 -0.03 6.74 3.20
C GLU A 102 -1.43 6.46 3.75
N GLY A 103 -2.45 6.44 2.89
CA GLY A 103 -3.85 6.23 3.29
C GLY A 103 -4.19 4.77 3.57
N PHE A 104 -3.80 3.84 2.70
CA PHE A 104 -4.16 2.42 2.84
C PHE A 104 -3.71 1.78 4.16
N PRO A 105 -2.48 2.03 4.66
CA PRO A 105 -2.05 1.47 5.95
C PRO A 105 -2.86 1.92 7.16
N THR A 106 -3.73 2.90 7.01
CA THR A 106 -4.62 3.40 8.07
C THR A 106 -6.01 2.80 8.06
N MET A 107 -6.34 1.94 7.06
CA MET A 107 -7.68 1.40 6.85
C MET A 107 -7.80 -0.02 7.40
N LEU A 108 -9.00 -0.33 7.91
CA LEU A 108 -9.39 -1.68 8.30
C LEU A 108 -10.08 -2.41 7.13
N MET A 109 -10.15 -3.73 7.20
CA MET A 109 -10.91 -4.53 6.21
C MET A 109 -12.39 -4.14 6.23
N GLY A 110 -12.99 -3.91 5.07
CA GLY A 110 -14.38 -3.50 4.91
C GLY A 110 -14.64 -2.02 5.26
N GLU A 111 -13.63 -1.26 5.63
CA GLU A 111 -13.76 0.17 5.91
C GLU A 111 -14.06 0.97 4.64
N ILE A 112 -14.95 1.95 4.75
CA ILE A 112 -15.11 3.01 3.75
C ILE A 112 -14.67 4.33 4.37
N ALA A 113 -13.71 4.99 3.74
CA ALA A 113 -13.22 6.28 4.17
C ALA A 113 -13.11 7.27 3.01
N MET A 114 -13.34 8.54 3.30
CA MET A 114 -13.09 9.64 2.39
C MET A 114 -11.72 10.23 2.69
N PHE A 115 -10.84 10.22 1.70
CA PHE A 115 -9.54 10.87 1.77
C PHE A 115 -9.58 12.16 0.96
N LYS A 116 -9.43 13.29 1.64
CA LYS A 116 -9.25 14.58 1.01
C LYS A 116 -7.77 14.79 0.79
N MET A 117 -7.37 15.02 -0.46
CA MET A 117 -5.99 15.09 -0.91
C MET A 117 -5.72 16.37 -1.66
N LYS A 118 -4.65 17.08 -1.27
CA LYS A 118 -4.13 18.20 -2.04
C LYS A 118 -3.35 17.73 -3.28
N PRO A 119 -3.22 18.56 -4.32
CA PRO A 119 -2.58 18.20 -5.59
C PRO A 119 -1.21 17.53 -5.45
N GLN A 120 -0.36 18.00 -4.54
CA GLN A 120 1.01 17.53 -4.35
C GLN A 120 1.15 16.11 -3.78
N ILE A 121 0.07 15.48 -3.36
CA ILE A 121 0.07 14.09 -2.86
C ILE A 121 -0.76 13.13 -3.71
N HIS A 122 -1.27 13.61 -4.85
CA HIS A 122 -1.87 12.78 -5.88
C HIS A 122 -1.19 13.03 -7.24
N TYR A 123 -1.93 13.14 -8.33
CA TYR A 123 -1.35 13.17 -9.67
C TYR A 123 -0.56 14.43 -10.05
N ALA A 124 -0.60 15.50 -9.25
CA ALA A 124 0.25 16.67 -9.42
C ALA A 124 1.53 16.63 -8.57
N GLU A 125 1.80 15.51 -7.91
CA GLU A 125 3.09 15.25 -7.28
C GLU A 125 4.21 15.31 -8.34
N GLU A 126 5.29 16.04 -8.08
CA GLU A 126 6.41 16.24 -9.02
C GLU A 126 7.06 14.90 -9.45
N ASP A 127 7.21 13.96 -8.50
CA ASP A 127 7.78 12.63 -8.73
C ASP A 127 6.68 11.55 -8.80
N CYS A 128 5.46 11.89 -9.25
CA CYS A 128 4.35 10.94 -9.29
C CYS A 128 4.68 9.75 -10.21
N PRO A 129 4.71 8.51 -9.71
CA PRO A 129 5.10 7.36 -10.52
C PRO A 129 3.99 6.86 -11.45
N VAL A 130 2.80 7.50 -11.39
CA VAL A 130 1.63 7.16 -12.22
C VAL A 130 1.12 8.39 -12.94
N THR A 131 0.68 8.20 -14.18
CA THR A 131 0.11 9.26 -14.99
C THR A 131 -1.38 9.45 -14.69
N ALA A 132 -1.83 10.69 -14.60
CA ALA A 132 -3.25 10.99 -14.47
C ALA A 132 -4.01 10.56 -15.75
N PRO A 133 -5.27 10.10 -15.60
CA PRO A 133 -6.15 9.91 -16.74
C PRO A 133 -6.34 11.19 -17.55
N ASP A 134 -6.65 11.07 -18.85
CA ASP A 134 -6.92 12.23 -19.70
C ASP A 134 -8.08 13.07 -19.15
N GLY A 135 -7.88 14.39 -19.09
CA GLY A 135 -8.89 15.33 -18.56
C GLY A 135 -9.09 15.26 -17.03
N PHE A 136 -8.24 14.51 -16.30
CA PHE A 136 -8.32 14.44 -14.84
C PHE A 136 -7.86 15.78 -14.21
N PRO A 137 -8.61 16.36 -13.26
CA PRO A 137 -8.29 17.65 -12.61
C PRO A 137 -7.16 17.48 -11.58
N LYS A 138 -5.96 17.16 -12.04
CA LYS A 138 -4.80 16.83 -11.19
C LYS A 138 -4.29 17.99 -10.33
N ASP A 139 -4.63 19.23 -10.70
CA ASP A 139 -4.17 20.44 -10.02
C ASP A 139 -5.17 20.92 -8.95
N ASP A 140 -6.31 20.23 -8.83
CA ASP A 140 -7.35 20.53 -7.85
C ASP A 140 -7.21 19.68 -6.59
N GLU A 141 -7.72 20.19 -5.46
CA GLU A 141 -7.93 19.39 -4.27
C GLU A 141 -9.10 18.43 -4.50
N LEU A 142 -8.89 17.13 -4.26
CA LEU A 142 -9.86 16.08 -4.58
C LEU A 142 -10.23 15.24 -3.38
N GLN A 143 -11.40 14.60 -3.46
CA GLN A 143 -11.89 13.62 -2.51
C GLN A 143 -11.86 12.22 -3.13
N PHE A 144 -11.19 11.29 -2.45
CA PHE A 144 -11.10 9.90 -2.83
C PHE A 144 -11.87 9.05 -1.83
N GLU A 145 -13.06 8.60 -2.21
CA GLU A 145 -13.83 7.62 -1.44
C GLU A 145 -13.25 6.24 -1.71
N ILE A 146 -12.72 5.60 -0.68
CA ILE A 146 -12.04 4.31 -0.77
C ILE A 146 -12.77 3.29 0.10
N GLU A 147 -13.12 2.15 -0.48
CA GLU A 147 -13.57 0.96 0.24
C GLU A 147 -12.47 -0.09 0.20
N MET A 148 -11.98 -0.49 1.37
CA MET A 148 -11.03 -1.58 1.53
C MET A 148 -11.77 -2.91 1.49
N LEU A 149 -11.68 -3.63 0.37
CA LEU A 149 -12.40 -4.91 0.20
C LEU A 149 -11.67 -6.06 0.88
N ASP A 150 -10.36 -6.14 0.69
CA ASP A 150 -9.50 -7.19 1.24
C ASP A 150 -8.05 -6.74 1.27
N PHE A 151 -7.26 -7.32 2.14
CA PHE A 151 -5.80 -7.26 2.08
C PHE A 151 -5.19 -8.53 2.66
N PHE A 152 -4.04 -8.92 2.14
CA PHE A 152 -3.33 -10.13 2.56
C PHE A 152 -1.85 -10.06 2.21
N LYS A 153 -1.04 -10.83 2.93
CA LYS A 153 0.39 -10.99 2.62
C LYS A 153 0.58 -11.53 1.22
N ALA A 154 1.16 -10.72 0.34
CA ALA A 154 1.40 -11.07 -1.05
C ALA A 154 2.74 -11.80 -1.18
N LYS A 155 2.74 -12.96 -1.87
CA LYS A 155 3.97 -13.57 -2.36
C LYS A 155 4.13 -13.21 -3.84
N ILE A 156 5.11 -12.36 -4.12
CA ILE A 156 5.42 -11.94 -5.50
C ILE A 156 6.13 -13.11 -6.19
N VAL A 157 5.58 -13.54 -7.31
CA VAL A 157 6.14 -14.63 -8.12
C VAL A 157 6.91 -14.07 -9.31
N ALA A 158 6.42 -12.99 -9.93
CA ALA A 158 7.07 -12.28 -11.01
C ALA A 158 7.43 -10.85 -10.58
N GLU A 159 8.64 -10.39 -10.93
CA GLU A 159 9.15 -9.07 -10.52
C GLU A 159 8.31 -7.88 -11.04
N ASP A 160 7.67 -8.07 -12.18
CA ASP A 160 6.74 -7.09 -12.79
C ASP A 160 5.38 -6.99 -12.09
N LEU A 161 5.17 -7.76 -11.01
CA LEU A 161 3.90 -7.91 -10.29
C LEU A 161 2.77 -8.53 -11.15
N GLY A 162 3.09 -9.10 -12.31
CA GLY A 162 2.12 -9.77 -13.19
C GLY A 162 1.51 -11.01 -12.54
N VAL A 163 2.26 -11.65 -11.63
CA VAL A 163 1.78 -12.82 -10.86
C VAL A 163 2.03 -12.60 -9.38
N VAL A 164 0.92 -12.47 -8.64
CA VAL A 164 0.92 -12.34 -7.17
C VAL A 164 0.17 -13.53 -6.57
N LYS A 165 0.81 -14.24 -5.64
CA LYS A 165 0.26 -15.43 -4.99
C LYS A 165 -0.32 -15.07 -3.61
N LYS A 166 -1.58 -15.45 -3.37
CA LYS A 166 -2.20 -15.53 -2.04
C LYS A 166 -2.15 -16.97 -1.57
N ILE A 167 -1.53 -17.22 -0.42
CA ILE A 167 -1.56 -18.55 0.20
C ILE A 167 -2.88 -18.64 0.98
N ILE A 168 -3.71 -19.63 0.64
CA ILE A 168 -4.99 -19.90 1.32
C ILE A 168 -4.77 -20.98 2.37
N ASP A 169 -4.05 -22.05 1.99
CA ASP A 169 -3.64 -23.12 2.87
C ASP A 169 -2.17 -23.44 2.62
N GLU A 170 -1.42 -23.67 3.68
CA GLU A 170 -0.03 -24.10 3.55
C GLU A 170 0.05 -25.57 3.15
N GLY A 171 0.84 -25.87 2.13
CA GLY A 171 1.13 -27.23 1.71
C GLY A 171 1.92 -27.99 2.76
N LYS A 172 1.83 -29.32 2.73
CA LYS A 172 2.65 -30.21 3.56
C LYS A 172 3.84 -30.71 2.76
N GLY A 173 5.02 -30.71 3.37
CA GLY A 173 6.26 -31.15 2.74
C GLY A 173 7.06 -30.00 2.12
N TRP A 174 8.20 -30.34 1.54
CA TRP A 174 9.20 -29.40 1.02
C TRP A 174 9.37 -29.48 -0.51
N GLU A 175 8.78 -30.49 -1.14
CA GLU A 175 8.90 -30.70 -2.58
C GLU A 175 7.95 -29.80 -3.36
N THR A 176 8.49 -29.15 -4.39
CA THR A 176 7.73 -28.40 -5.38
C THR A 176 7.66 -29.16 -6.68
N PRO A 177 6.56 -29.05 -7.47
CA PRO A 177 6.50 -29.69 -8.76
C PRO A 177 7.61 -29.19 -9.68
N ARG A 178 8.27 -30.12 -10.38
CA ARG A 178 9.32 -29.87 -11.37
C ARG A 178 8.98 -30.64 -12.64
N GLU A 179 9.51 -30.20 -13.76
CA GLU A 179 9.40 -31.02 -14.97
C GLU A 179 10.05 -32.42 -14.78
N PRO A 180 9.43 -33.49 -15.24
CA PRO A 180 8.20 -33.58 -16.06
C PRO A 180 6.89 -33.87 -15.26
N TYR A 181 6.76 -33.40 -14.04
CA TYR A 181 5.59 -33.68 -13.22
C TYR A 181 4.34 -32.97 -13.74
N GLU A 182 3.24 -33.70 -13.80
CA GLU A 182 1.91 -33.15 -14.04
C GLU A 182 1.31 -32.64 -12.73
N VAL A 183 0.62 -31.49 -12.79
CA VAL A 183 -0.11 -30.92 -11.64
C VAL A 183 -1.58 -30.76 -12.01
N THR A 184 -2.46 -31.10 -11.06
CA THR A 184 -3.90 -30.87 -11.19
C THR A 184 -4.31 -29.70 -10.30
N ALA A 185 -4.87 -28.67 -10.90
CA ALA A 185 -5.45 -27.52 -10.17
C ALA A 185 -6.99 -27.65 -10.18
N ARG A 186 -7.61 -27.24 -9.06
CA ARG A 186 -9.06 -27.19 -8.87
C ARG A 186 -9.53 -25.77 -8.62
#